data_5fdadceb337734f60af2737f27aa858b
#
_entry.id   5fdadceb337734f60af2737f27aa858b
#
_cell.length_a   1.000
_cell.length_b   1.000
_cell.length_c   1.000
_cell.angle_alpha   90.00
_cell.angle_beta   90.00
_cell.angle_gamma   90.00
#
_symmetry.space_group_name_H-M   'P 1'
#
loop_
_entity.id
_entity.type
_entity.pdbx_description
1 polymer ?
#
loop_
_entity_poly.entity_id
_entity_poly.type
_entity_poly.pdbx_seq_one_letter_code
_entity_poly.pdbx_strand_id
1 'polypeptide(L)'
;MKTFLQTLIFLAAGLSTYGQEFNKQLSAARSSYSANKLEEARFAMQQMLQELDIIAGKDILKLLPPKLETLSSNTSNDNVSGTSGFAGIVIHRDYGSGEKTAAVDIIGNSPLMSSINAILSLPFVANSGDQKVIKLEGYKALLKKDTDSQTNKTSYEIQLPLNSSLLTLKADNATEDEIKKFAASIPVAKLLKTLQ
;
A
#
# COMPACT_ATOMS: atom_id res chain seq x y z
N MET A 1 24.12 25.81 36.95
CA MET A 1 24.27 24.45 36.45
C MET A 1 23.09 23.55 36.84
N LYS A 2 21.81 23.93 36.66
CA LYS A 2 20.63 23.10 36.99
C LYS A 2 19.55 23.08 35.90
N THR A 3 19.83 23.61 34.70
CA THR A 3 18.81 23.72 33.63
C THR A 3 19.08 22.85 32.39
N PHE A 4 20.09 21.97 32.42
CA PHE A 4 20.46 21.12 31.28
C PHE A 4 19.98 19.65 31.37
N LEU A 5 19.30 19.28 32.47
CA LEU A 5 18.91 17.88 32.71
C LEU A 5 17.42 17.58 32.38
N GLN A 6 16.62 18.57 32.00
CA GLN A 6 15.19 18.38 31.71
C GLN A 6 14.84 18.19 30.23
N THR A 7 15.77 18.40 29.32
CA THR A 7 15.50 18.34 27.85
C THR A 7 15.74 16.96 27.24
N LEU A 8 16.25 15.98 28.00
CA LEU A 8 16.62 14.65 27.47
C LEU A 8 15.54 13.57 27.68
N ILE A 9 14.43 13.86 28.38
CA ILE A 9 13.40 12.86 28.70
C ILE A 9 12.28 12.81 27.66
N PHE A 10 12.15 13.81 26.78
CA PHE A 10 11.04 13.89 25.80
C PHE A 10 11.30 13.16 24.47
N LEU A 11 12.51 12.65 24.21
CA LEU A 11 12.82 12.01 22.93
C LEU A 11 12.62 10.48 22.94
N ALA A 12 12.35 9.86 24.07
CA ALA A 12 12.16 8.42 24.20
C ALA A 12 10.71 7.94 24.14
N ALA A 13 9.73 8.86 24.12
CA ALA A 13 8.30 8.51 24.18
C ALA A 13 7.67 8.13 22.83
N GLY A 14 8.37 8.31 21.70
CA GLY A 14 7.81 8.11 20.36
C GLY A 14 7.90 6.70 19.78
N LEU A 15 8.67 5.81 20.38
CA LEU A 15 8.93 4.47 19.81
C LEU A 15 8.15 3.33 20.47
N SER A 16 7.37 3.60 21.52
CA SER A 16 6.75 2.56 22.33
C SER A 16 5.26 2.28 22.03
N THR A 17 4.61 3.02 21.15
CA THR A 17 3.15 2.95 21.00
C THR A 17 2.66 1.73 20.19
N TYR A 18 3.43 1.25 19.25
CA TYR A 18 2.99 0.15 18.38
C TYR A 18 3.02 -1.24 19.06
N GLY A 19 3.96 -1.48 19.96
CA GLY A 19 4.01 -2.73 20.72
C GLY A 19 3.00 -2.79 21.87
N GLN A 20 2.46 -1.66 22.31
CA GLN A 20 1.52 -1.61 23.44
C GLN A 20 0.14 -2.14 23.07
N GLU A 21 -0.38 -1.76 21.90
CA GLU A 21 -1.71 -2.23 21.46
C GLU A 21 -1.68 -3.73 21.15
N PHE A 22 -0.67 -4.22 20.46
CA PHE A 22 -0.49 -5.65 20.23
C PHE A 22 -0.46 -6.45 21.55
N ASN A 23 0.35 -6.02 22.54
CA ASN A 23 0.47 -6.69 23.83
C ASN A 23 -0.85 -6.64 24.63
N LYS A 24 -1.61 -5.56 24.54
CA LYS A 24 -2.92 -5.42 25.15
C LYS A 24 -3.90 -6.44 24.57
N GLN A 25 -3.97 -6.54 23.23
CA GLN A 25 -4.83 -7.51 22.56
C GLN A 25 -4.40 -8.95 22.83
N LEU A 26 -3.09 -9.23 22.90
CA LEU A 26 -2.56 -10.54 23.31
C LEU A 26 -3.03 -10.93 24.72
N SER A 27 -2.97 -9.99 25.66
CA SER A 27 -3.41 -10.22 27.04
C SER A 27 -4.93 -10.45 27.10
N ALA A 28 -5.70 -9.67 26.34
CA ALA A 28 -7.14 -9.83 26.21
C ALA A 28 -7.51 -11.21 25.64
N ALA A 29 -6.84 -11.63 24.54
CA ALA A 29 -7.05 -12.95 23.93
C ALA A 29 -6.80 -14.10 24.92
N ARG A 30 -5.70 -14.03 25.67
CA ARG A 30 -5.36 -15.05 26.68
C ARG A 30 -6.39 -15.09 27.80
N SER A 31 -6.77 -13.93 28.34
CA SER A 31 -7.74 -13.83 29.43
C SER A 31 -9.11 -14.36 29.01
N SER A 32 -9.63 -13.94 27.87
CA SER A 32 -10.91 -14.37 27.33
C SER A 32 -10.93 -15.87 27.02
N TYR A 33 -9.83 -16.40 26.44
CA TYR A 33 -9.69 -17.83 26.20
C TYR A 33 -9.73 -18.64 27.50
N SER A 34 -8.96 -18.21 28.53
CA SER A 34 -8.95 -18.87 29.84
C SER A 34 -10.29 -18.82 30.55
N ALA A 35 -11.08 -17.79 30.28
CA ALA A 35 -12.43 -17.64 30.82
C ALA A 35 -13.52 -18.39 30.00
N ASN A 36 -13.10 -19.17 28.98
CA ASN A 36 -13.99 -19.85 28.01
C ASN A 36 -14.92 -18.91 27.21
N LYS A 37 -14.49 -17.64 27.04
CA LYS A 37 -15.16 -16.61 26.25
C LYS A 37 -14.59 -16.59 24.83
N LEU A 38 -14.92 -17.60 24.02
CA LEU A 38 -14.26 -17.87 22.75
C LEU A 38 -14.45 -16.76 21.73
N GLU A 39 -15.62 -16.10 21.69
CA GLU A 39 -15.88 -14.98 20.76
C GLU A 39 -15.05 -13.75 21.10
N GLU A 40 -14.92 -13.42 22.38
CA GLU A 40 -14.06 -12.32 22.83
C GLU A 40 -12.57 -12.62 22.52
N ALA A 41 -12.13 -13.85 22.75
CA ALA A 41 -10.78 -14.28 22.43
C ALA A 41 -10.50 -14.17 20.92
N ARG A 42 -11.44 -14.64 20.08
CA ARG A 42 -11.35 -14.54 18.62
C ARG A 42 -11.26 -13.08 18.15
N PHE A 43 -12.10 -12.22 18.71
CA PHE A 43 -12.07 -10.79 18.38
C PHE A 43 -10.70 -10.17 18.71
N ALA A 44 -10.16 -10.42 19.90
CA ALA A 44 -8.85 -9.94 20.31
C ALA A 44 -7.72 -10.46 19.38
N MET A 45 -7.79 -11.73 18.95
CA MET A 45 -6.83 -12.27 17.96
C MET A 45 -6.93 -11.56 16.61
N GLN A 46 -8.12 -11.22 16.14
CA GLN A 46 -8.30 -10.46 14.91
C GLN A 46 -7.69 -9.05 15.02
N GLN A 47 -7.84 -8.38 16.16
CA GLN A 47 -7.20 -7.09 16.42
C GLN A 47 -5.65 -7.21 16.42
N MET A 48 -5.11 -8.29 16.97
CA MET A 48 -3.66 -8.55 16.92
C MET A 48 -3.16 -8.69 15.49
N LEU A 49 -3.86 -9.44 14.65
CA LEU A 49 -3.49 -9.60 13.23
C LEU A 49 -3.54 -8.25 12.51
N GLN A 50 -4.58 -7.44 12.76
CA GLN A 50 -4.69 -6.11 12.19
C GLN A 50 -3.51 -5.21 12.58
N GLU A 51 -3.07 -5.23 13.84
CA GLU A 51 -1.91 -4.47 14.30
C GLU A 51 -0.61 -4.94 13.60
N LEU A 52 -0.43 -6.25 13.42
CA LEU A 52 0.72 -6.78 12.65
C LEU A 52 0.70 -6.30 11.20
N ASP A 53 -0.46 -6.32 10.57
CA ASP A 53 -0.63 -5.83 9.20
C ASP A 53 -0.26 -4.34 9.09
N ILE A 54 -0.68 -3.52 10.05
CA ILE A 54 -0.34 -2.09 10.10
C ILE A 54 1.18 -1.89 10.26
N ILE A 55 1.83 -2.68 11.13
CA ILE A 55 3.28 -2.60 11.33
C ILE A 55 4.00 -2.98 10.02
N ALA A 56 3.63 -4.10 9.41
CA ALA A 56 4.19 -4.55 8.15
C ALA A 56 3.97 -3.52 7.03
N GLY A 57 2.78 -2.92 6.98
CA GLY A 57 2.46 -1.89 5.98
C GLY A 57 3.27 -0.61 6.12
N LYS A 58 3.59 -0.21 7.33
CA LYS A 58 4.49 0.92 7.56
C LYS A 58 5.90 0.64 7.06
N ASP A 59 6.37 -0.60 7.15
CA ASP A 59 7.65 -0.98 6.60
C ASP A 59 7.61 -1.04 5.07
N ILE A 60 6.52 -1.50 4.48
CA ILE A 60 6.28 -1.43 3.02
C ILE A 60 6.23 0.03 2.55
N LEU A 61 5.53 0.91 3.25
CA LEU A 61 5.44 2.32 2.94
C LEU A 61 6.82 3.00 2.88
N LYS A 62 7.76 2.62 3.77
CA LYS A 62 9.14 3.10 3.76
C LYS A 62 9.94 2.66 2.53
N LEU A 63 9.53 1.58 1.86
CA LEU A 63 10.16 1.11 0.62
C LEU A 63 9.72 1.93 -0.60
N LEU A 64 8.56 2.59 -0.54
CA LEU A 64 8.11 3.44 -1.63
C LEU A 64 9.07 4.63 -1.81
N PRO A 65 9.43 4.97 -3.06
CA PRO A 65 10.42 6.00 -3.33
C PRO A 65 9.96 7.37 -2.82
N PRO A 66 10.88 8.25 -2.40
CA PRO A 66 10.54 9.62 -2.00
C PRO A 66 10.16 10.49 -3.19
N LYS A 67 10.41 10.03 -4.42
CA LYS A 67 10.04 10.70 -5.67
C LYS A 67 9.70 9.67 -6.74
N LEU A 68 8.72 10.00 -7.58
CA LEU A 68 8.49 9.36 -8.87
C LEU A 68 8.96 10.36 -9.94
N GLU A 69 10.20 10.18 -10.42
CA GLU A 69 10.87 11.14 -11.32
C GLU A 69 10.88 12.55 -10.70
N THR A 70 10.08 13.48 -11.25
CA THR A 70 9.97 14.87 -10.77
C THR A 70 8.94 15.06 -9.66
N LEU A 71 8.04 14.09 -9.43
CA LEU A 71 6.97 14.18 -8.45
C LEU A 71 7.47 13.78 -7.07
N SER A 72 7.56 14.73 -6.14
CA SER A 72 7.91 14.44 -4.75
C SER A 72 6.75 13.78 -4.01
N SER A 73 7.05 12.86 -3.08
CA SER A 73 6.03 12.25 -2.23
C SER A 73 5.40 13.29 -1.29
N ASN A 74 4.10 13.18 -1.08
CA ASN A 74 3.37 13.94 -0.07
C ASN A 74 3.15 13.08 1.17
N THR A 75 4.17 13.02 2.03
CA THR A 75 4.17 12.13 3.21
C THR A 75 3.12 12.50 4.26
N SER A 76 2.52 13.70 4.19
CA SER A 76 1.41 14.08 5.07
C SER A 76 0.12 13.31 4.76
N ASN A 77 0.00 12.79 3.54
CA ASN A 77 -1.14 11.99 3.08
C ASN A 77 -0.86 10.48 3.17
N ASP A 78 0.34 10.08 3.61
CA ASP A 78 0.64 8.67 3.79
C ASP A 78 -0.38 7.99 4.70
N ASN A 79 -0.94 6.90 4.24
CA ASN A 79 -1.91 6.14 4.99
C ASN A 79 -1.56 4.65 4.99
N VAL A 80 -1.66 4.04 6.16
CA VAL A 80 -1.58 2.60 6.35
C VAL A 80 -2.74 2.20 7.25
N SER A 81 -3.66 1.42 6.73
CA SER A 81 -4.80 0.91 7.47
C SER A 81 -4.93 -0.59 7.32
N GLY A 82 -5.17 -1.28 8.43
CA GLY A 82 -5.59 -2.68 8.44
C GLY A 82 -7.11 -2.73 8.34
N THR A 83 -7.64 -3.65 7.55
CA THR A 83 -9.07 -3.89 7.50
C THR A 83 -9.41 -5.17 8.24
N SER A 84 -10.37 -5.10 9.17
CA SER A 84 -10.93 -6.30 9.78
C SER A 84 -11.79 -7.04 8.73
N GLY A 85 -11.33 -8.19 8.26
CA GLY A 85 -12.08 -9.01 7.30
C GLY A 85 -11.23 -9.55 6.15
N PHE A 86 -11.85 -9.72 4.97
CA PHE A 86 -11.22 -10.32 3.79
C PHE A 86 -10.24 -9.39 3.05
N ALA A 87 -10.40 -8.07 3.15
CA ALA A 87 -9.44 -7.12 2.64
C ALA A 87 -8.32 -6.95 3.68
N GLY A 88 -7.10 -7.24 3.31
CA GLY A 88 -5.93 -7.11 4.15
C GLY A 88 -5.54 -5.65 4.38
N ILE A 89 -4.25 -5.38 4.40
CA ILE A 89 -3.70 -4.04 4.55
C ILE A 89 -4.00 -3.14 3.34
N VAL A 90 -4.24 -1.87 3.60
CA VAL A 90 -4.26 -0.81 2.58
C VAL A 90 -3.13 0.17 2.88
N ILE A 91 -2.27 0.39 1.89
CA ILE A 91 -1.14 1.31 1.96
C ILE A 91 -1.33 2.34 0.84
N HIS A 92 -1.21 3.62 1.17
CA HIS A 92 -1.40 4.72 0.22
C HIS A 92 -0.30 5.76 0.36
N ARG A 93 0.18 6.27 -0.78
CA ARG A 93 1.09 7.43 -0.88
C ARG A 93 0.79 8.25 -2.11
N ASP A 94 0.63 9.56 -1.91
CA ASP A 94 0.51 10.55 -2.97
C ASP A 94 1.87 11.12 -3.40
N TYR A 95 1.92 11.55 -4.67
CA TYR A 95 3.07 12.23 -5.27
C TYR A 95 2.63 13.42 -6.11
N GLY A 96 3.44 14.46 -6.10
CA GLY A 96 3.18 15.69 -6.85
C GLY A 96 2.15 16.58 -6.20
N SER A 97 1.79 17.64 -6.91
CA SER A 97 0.78 18.63 -6.49
C SER A 97 0.25 19.39 -7.70
N GLY A 98 -0.91 20.00 -7.54
CA GLY A 98 -1.54 20.79 -8.60
C GLY A 98 -2.10 19.93 -9.72
N GLU A 99 -1.71 20.21 -10.96
CA GLU A 99 -2.31 19.56 -12.14
C GLU A 99 -1.73 18.17 -12.45
N LYS A 100 -0.50 17.89 -12.04
CA LYS A 100 0.15 16.61 -12.27
C LYS A 100 0.39 15.90 -10.95
N THR A 101 -0.36 14.83 -10.75
CA THR A 101 -0.30 14.02 -9.54
C THR A 101 -0.18 12.55 -9.87
N ALA A 102 0.34 11.79 -8.92
CA ALA A 102 0.30 10.33 -8.97
C ALA A 102 0.03 9.79 -7.57
N ALA A 103 -0.53 8.58 -7.51
CA ALA A 103 -0.78 7.86 -6.27
C ALA A 103 -0.34 6.41 -6.41
N VAL A 104 0.23 5.86 -5.35
CA VAL A 104 0.54 4.44 -5.21
C VAL A 104 -0.32 3.86 -4.11
N ASP A 105 -1.12 2.87 -4.47
CA ASP A 105 -1.92 2.08 -3.55
C ASP A 105 -1.44 0.62 -3.56
N ILE A 106 -1.30 0.01 -2.38
CA ILE A 106 -1.05 -1.43 -2.24
C ILE A 106 -2.14 -2.00 -1.35
N ILE A 107 -2.92 -2.94 -1.90
CA ILE A 107 -4.05 -3.56 -1.20
C ILE A 107 -3.77 -5.05 -1.07
N GLY A 108 -3.59 -5.50 0.17
CA GLY A 108 -3.46 -6.93 0.50
C GLY A 108 -4.79 -7.66 0.31
N ASN A 109 -4.75 -8.89 -0.17
CA ASN A 109 -5.93 -9.71 -0.46
C ASN A 109 -6.99 -8.97 -1.31
N SER A 110 -6.51 -8.19 -2.30
CA SER A 110 -7.40 -7.37 -3.13
C SER A 110 -8.42 -8.25 -3.88
N PRO A 111 -9.72 -7.92 -3.84
CA PRO A 111 -10.74 -8.65 -4.58
C PRO A 111 -10.54 -8.56 -6.11
N LEU A 112 -9.78 -7.60 -6.59
CA LEU A 112 -9.48 -7.43 -8.02
C LEU A 112 -8.42 -8.40 -8.54
N MET A 113 -7.70 -9.11 -7.65
CA MET A 113 -6.60 -10.00 -8.04
C MET A 113 -7.03 -11.05 -9.07
N SER A 114 -8.19 -11.68 -8.87
CA SER A 114 -8.67 -12.74 -9.77
C SER A 114 -8.94 -12.20 -11.17
N SER A 115 -9.57 -11.03 -11.29
CA SER A 115 -9.89 -10.41 -12.58
C SER A 115 -8.63 -9.92 -13.29
N ILE A 116 -7.70 -9.30 -12.58
CA ILE A 116 -6.42 -8.85 -13.16
C ILE A 116 -5.59 -10.04 -13.65
N ASN A 117 -5.46 -11.09 -12.85
CA ASN A 117 -4.73 -12.29 -13.26
C ASN A 117 -5.38 -12.99 -14.46
N ALA A 118 -6.72 -13.01 -14.54
CA ALA A 118 -7.41 -13.52 -15.72
C ALA A 118 -7.06 -12.72 -16.97
N ILE A 119 -7.10 -11.38 -16.91
CA ILE A 119 -6.71 -10.51 -18.03
C ILE A 119 -5.24 -10.75 -18.44
N LEU A 120 -4.32 -10.79 -17.47
CA LEU A 120 -2.89 -10.98 -17.73
C LEU A 120 -2.54 -12.37 -18.30
N SER A 121 -3.47 -13.33 -18.19
CA SER A 121 -3.32 -14.69 -18.72
C SER A 121 -3.78 -14.81 -20.18
N LEU A 122 -4.56 -13.85 -20.69
CA LEU A 122 -5.11 -13.90 -22.05
C LEU A 122 -4.06 -13.46 -23.07
N PRO A 123 -3.79 -14.29 -24.12
CA PRO A 123 -2.76 -13.97 -25.12
C PRO A 123 -3.13 -12.80 -26.05
N PHE A 124 -4.42 -12.48 -26.19
CA PHE A 124 -4.91 -11.48 -27.16
C PHE A 124 -5.34 -10.13 -26.56
N VAL A 125 -5.50 -10.01 -25.26
CA VAL A 125 -5.91 -8.73 -24.61
C VAL A 125 -4.73 -7.77 -24.45
N ALA A 126 -3.53 -8.22 -24.81
CA ALA A 126 -2.30 -7.46 -24.61
C ALA A 126 -2.30 -6.05 -25.24
N ASN A 127 -3.18 -5.74 -26.20
CA ASN A 127 -3.17 -4.46 -26.92
C ASN A 127 -4.54 -4.08 -27.49
N SER A 128 -5.62 -4.22 -26.74
CA SER A 128 -6.95 -3.80 -27.20
C SER A 128 -7.36 -2.45 -26.58
N GLY A 129 -7.36 -1.40 -27.39
CA GLY A 129 -7.90 -0.09 -27.01
C GLY A 129 -7.13 0.58 -25.87
N ASP A 130 -7.83 0.90 -24.79
CA ASP A 130 -7.29 1.63 -23.64
C ASP A 130 -6.61 0.74 -22.59
N GLN A 131 -6.36 -0.54 -22.90
CA GLN A 131 -5.70 -1.48 -22.01
C GLN A 131 -4.54 -2.19 -22.71
N LYS A 132 -3.41 -2.32 -22.01
CA LYS A 132 -2.21 -3.00 -22.50
C LYS A 132 -1.54 -3.82 -21.39
N VAL A 133 -1.01 -4.98 -21.74
CA VAL A 133 -0.13 -5.73 -20.83
C VAL A 133 1.30 -5.26 -21.03
N ILE A 134 1.91 -4.78 -19.97
CA ILE A 134 3.31 -4.32 -19.93
C ILE A 134 4.14 -5.20 -18.99
N LYS A 135 5.47 -5.03 -19.01
CA LYS A 135 6.37 -5.67 -18.03
C LYS A 135 7.08 -4.61 -17.21
N LEU A 136 7.08 -4.79 -15.90
CA LEU A 136 7.81 -3.98 -14.91
C LEU A 136 8.75 -4.92 -14.15
N GLU A 137 10.05 -4.70 -14.22
CA GLU A 137 11.07 -5.59 -13.62
C GLU A 137 10.85 -7.09 -13.95
N GLY A 138 10.28 -7.39 -15.14
CA GLY A 138 9.97 -8.76 -15.57
C GLY A 138 8.57 -9.26 -15.21
N TYR A 139 7.84 -8.58 -14.31
CA TYR A 139 6.48 -8.93 -13.90
C TYR A 139 5.45 -8.35 -14.86
N LYS A 140 4.39 -9.12 -15.16
CA LYS A 140 3.27 -8.64 -15.98
C LYS A 140 2.41 -7.67 -15.18
N ALA A 141 2.09 -6.54 -15.78
CA ALA A 141 1.17 -5.54 -15.23
C ALA A 141 0.16 -5.12 -16.31
N LEU A 142 -1.01 -4.70 -15.89
CA LEU A 142 -2.04 -4.12 -16.75
C LEU A 142 -1.90 -2.60 -16.72
N LEU A 143 -1.63 -2.00 -17.87
CA LEU A 143 -1.68 -0.56 -18.08
C LEU A 143 -3.05 -0.21 -18.66
N LYS A 144 -3.74 0.73 -18.04
CA LYS A 144 -5.03 1.28 -18.48
C LYS A 144 -4.85 2.77 -18.78
N LYS A 145 -5.53 3.22 -19.82
CA LYS A 145 -5.72 4.63 -20.15
C LYS A 145 -7.16 5.00 -19.88
N ASP A 146 -7.39 6.12 -19.24
CA ASP A 146 -8.71 6.72 -19.05
C ASP A 146 -8.64 8.17 -19.53
N THR A 147 -9.65 8.58 -20.31
CA THR A 147 -9.77 9.95 -20.80
C THR A 147 -11.13 10.48 -20.40
N ASP A 148 -11.12 11.46 -19.53
CA ASP A 148 -12.32 12.16 -19.12
C ASP A 148 -12.92 12.91 -20.32
N SER A 149 -14.13 12.52 -20.74
CA SER A 149 -14.80 13.06 -21.91
C SER A 149 -15.23 14.53 -21.76
N GLN A 150 -15.31 15.05 -20.54
CA GLN A 150 -15.73 16.44 -20.28
C GLN A 150 -14.53 17.39 -20.25
N THR A 151 -13.41 16.95 -19.66
CA THR A 151 -12.21 17.78 -19.46
C THR A 151 -11.10 17.47 -20.46
N ASN A 152 -11.21 16.42 -21.26
CA ASN A 152 -10.17 15.86 -22.13
C ASN A 152 -8.86 15.55 -21.39
N LYS A 153 -8.91 15.45 -20.06
CA LYS A 153 -7.74 15.05 -19.26
C LYS A 153 -7.54 13.55 -19.34
N THR A 154 -6.32 13.14 -19.59
CA THR A 154 -5.96 11.74 -19.65
C THR A 154 -5.26 11.33 -18.35
N SER A 155 -5.71 10.23 -17.77
CA SER A 155 -5.05 9.53 -16.68
C SER A 155 -4.62 8.15 -17.13
N TYR A 156 -3.58 7.65 -16.48
CA TYR A 156 -3.10 6.29 -16.68
C TYR A 156 -3.06 5.55 -15.34
N GLU A 157 -3.30 4.26 -15.39
CA GLU A 157 -3.25 3.38 -14.24
C GLU A 157 -2.46 2.11 -14.58
N ILE A 158 -1.50 1.75 -13.73
CA ILE A 158 -0.79 0.48 -13.80
C ILE A 158 -1.23 -0.38 -12.63
N GLN A 159 -1.71 -1.58 -12.91
CA GLN A 159 -2.12 -2.58 -11.93
C GLN A 159 -1.14 -3.76 -11.99
N LEU A 160 -0.39 -3.96 -10.91
CA LEU A 160 0.63 -4.99 -10.79
C LEU A 160 0.30 -5.95 -9.65
N PRO A 161 -0.02 -7.23 -9.93
CA PRO A 161 -0.15 -8.25 -8.91
C PRO A 161 1.18 -8.53 -8.20
N LEU A 162 1.15 -8.50 -6.87
CA LEU A 162 2.28 -8.78 -5.98
C LEU A 162 1.88 -9.86 -4.97
N ASN A 163 2.14 -11.14 -5.26
CA ASN A 163 1.69 -12.27 -4.43
C ASN A 163 0.15 -12.22 -4.19
N SER A 164 -0.29 -11.99 -2.96
CA SER A 164 -1.70 -11.80 -2.59
C SER A 164 -2.16 -10.34 -2.64
N SER A 165 -1.28 -9.39 -2.98
CA SER A 165 -1.56 -7.96 -2.96
C SER A 165 -1.62 -7.40 -4.38
N LEU A 166 -2.34 -6.32 -4.55
CA LEU A 166 -2.39 -5.55 -5.79
C LEU A 166 -1.75 -4.17 -5.56
N LEU A 167 -0.69 -3.87 -6.32
CA LEU A 167 -0.17 -2.52 -6.44
C LEU A 167 -0.86 -1.81 -7.59
N THR A 168 -1.41 -0.63 -7.30
CA THR A 168 -1.97 0.28 -8.29
C THR A 168 -1.17 1.57 -8.27
N LEU A 169 -0.62 1.97 -9.42
CA LEU A 169 -0.05 3.28 -9.65
C LEU A 169 -0.97 4.05 -10.59
N LYS A 170 -1.57 5.12 -10.13
CA LYS A 170 -2.38 6.04 -10.93
C LYS A 170 -1.63 7.34 -11.14
N ALA A 171 -1.71 7.91 -12.34
CA ALA A 171 -1.13 9.22 -12.65
C ALA A 171 -2.12 10.05 -13.47
N ASP A 172 -2.43 11.23 -12.95
CA ASP A 172 -3.30 12.19 -13.62
C ASP A 172 -2.49 13.18 -14.45
N ASN A 173 -3.03 13.61 -15.58
CA ASN A 173 -2.35 14.49 -16.53
C ASN A 173 -0.96 14.00 -16.95
N ALA A 174 -0.78 12.71 -17.07
CA ALA A 174 0.46 12.08 -17.46
C ALA A 174 0.35 11.47 -18.86
N THR A 175 1.49 11.25 -19.49
CA THR A 175 1.61 10.44 -20.70
C THR A 175 1.89 8.98 -20.33
N GLU A 176 1.71 8.07 -21.31
CA GLU A 176 2.03 6.66 -21.13
C GLU A 176 3.50 6.44 -20.76
N ASP A 177 4.41 7.22 -21.36
CA ASP A 177 5.84 7.11 -21.07
C ASP A 177 6.20 7.62 -19.68
N GLU A 178 5.49 8.65 -19.20
CA GLU A 178 5.70 9.16 -17.84
C GLU A 178 5.27 8.14 -16.79
N ILE A 179 4.08 7.55 -16.91
CA ILE A 179 3.64 6.56 -15.91
C ILE A 179 4.54 5.31 -15.91
N LYS A 180 5.07 4.91 -17.07
CA LYS A 180 6.07 3.83 -17.13
C LYS A 180 7.37 4.19 -16.41
N LYS A 181 7.85 5.42 -16.54
CA LYS A 181 9.01 5.92 -15.77
C LYS A 181 8.72 5.98 -14.27
N PHE A 182 7.53 6.44 -13.88
CA PHE A 182 7.11 6.42 -12.49
C PHE A 182 7.12 5.00 -11.93
N ALA A 183 6.54 4.05 -12.66
CA ALA A 183 6.52 2.64 -12.27
C ALA A 183 7.93 2.04 -12.16
N ALA A 184 8.86 2.42 -13.04
CA ALA A 184 10.24 1.97 -12.98
C ALA A 184 10.99 2.47 -11.72
N SER A 185 10.51 3.53 -11.07
CA SER A 185 11.07 4.02 -9.80
C SER A 185 10.63 3.17 -8.59
N ILE A 186 9.60 2.33 -8.73
CA ILE A 186 9.06 1.51 -7.64
C ILE A 186 9.88 0.23 -7.52
N PRO A 187 10.44 -0.10 -6.34
CA PRO A 187 11.30 -1.27 -6.16
C PRO A 187 10.47 -2.56 -6.02
N VAL A 188 9.90 -3.05 -7.13
CA VAL A 188 8.96 -4.19 -7.17
C VAL A 188 9.53 -5.44 -6.51
N ALA A 189 10.79 -5.78 -6.78
CA ALA A 189 11.43 -6.96 -6.22
C ALA A 189 11.56 -6.90 -4.69
N LYS A 190 11.80 -5.69 -4.11
CA LYS A 190 11.84 -5.51 -2.66
C LYS A 190 10.45 -5.62 -2.05
N LEU A 191 9.45 -5.01 -2.68
CA LEU A 191 8.05 -5.10 -2.24
C LEU A 191 7.57 -6.54 -2.21
N LEU A 192 7.82 -7.32 -3.27
CA LEU A 192 7.47 -8.74 -3.32
C LEU A 192 8.09 -9.56 -2.18
N LYS A 193 9.33 -9.26 -1.82
CA LYS A 193 10.02 -9.96 -0.72
C LYS A 193 9.42 -9.62 0.65
N THR A 194 8.89 -8.41 0.81
CA THR A 194 8.31 -7.95 2.09
C THR A 194 6.83 -8.35 2.24
N LEU A 195 6.12 -8.55 1.12
CA LEU A 195 4.71 -8.97 1.07
C LEU A 195 4.52 -10.50 1.10
N GLN A 196 5.54 -11.26 1.47
CA GLN A 196 5.47 -12.74 1.61
C GLN A 196 4.87 -13.17 2.91
#